data_4a3308283f7762d0d246f19cd2c577b5
#
_entry.id   4a3308283f7762d0d246f19cd2c577b5
#
_cell.length_a   1.000
_cell.length_b   1.000
_cell.length_c   1.000
_cell.angle_alpha   90.00
_cell.angle_beta   90.00
_cell.angle_gamma   90.00
#
_symmetry.space_group_name_H-M   'P 1'
#
loop_
_entity.id
_entity.type
_entity.pdbx_description
1 polymer ?
#
loop_
_entity_poly.entity_id
_entity_poly.type
_entity_poly.pdbx_seq_one_letter_code
_entity_poly.pdbx_strand_id
1 'polypeptide(L)'
;MGAKVSKAKRPKRRWIGITVPSTIQLRDDLQSALEVSDLSTLKIRLYDFHQAQSDIARHACIHSQIEKDVGFAIICVPLSDYETARAFFSSESNTMFRSISSSGKIRLVRERMGLSKPPRI
;
A
#
# COMPACT_ATOMS: atom_id res chain seq x y z
N MET A 1 -8.76 -6.49 -35.76
CA MET A 1 -8.41 -5.25 -35.06
C MET A 1 -8.73 -5.41 -33.58
N GLY A 2 -7.72 -5.33 -32.76
CA GLY A 2 -7.93 -5.40 -31.33
C GLY A 2 -8.63 -4.14 -30.85
N ALA A 3 -9.85 -4.27 -30.39
CA ALA A 3 -10.56 -3.15 -29.82
C ALA A 3 -9.88 -2.76 -28.51
N LYS A 4 -9.51 -1.51 -28.37
CA LYS A 4 -9.06 -1.01 -27.07
C LYS A 4 -10.23 -1.07 -26.11
N VAL A 5 -10.00 -1.70 -24.96
CA VAL A 5 -11.00 -1.69 -23.91
C VAL A 5 -11.14 -0.25 -23.43
N SER A 6 -12.35 0.30 -23.47
CA SER A 6 -12.60 1.65 -22.99
C SER A 6 -12.34 1.73 -21.48
N LYS A 7 -12.08 2.93 -20.97
CA LYS A 7 -11.88 3.12 -19.53
C LYS A 7 -13.04 2.57 -18.70
N ALA A 8 -14.26 2.68 -19.19
CA ALA A 8 -15.44 2.22 -18.49
C ALA A 8 -15.48 0.68 -18.37
N LYS A 9 -14.80 -0.04 -19.25
CA LYS A 9 -14.76 -1.50 -19.24
C LYS A 9 -13.53 -2.07 -18.55
N ARG A 10 -12.55 -1.23 -18.21
CA ARG A 10 -11.37 -1.71 -17.48
C ARG A 10 -11.74 -2.07 -16.05
N PRO A 11 -11.19 -3.14 -15.49
CA PRO A 11 -11.39 -3.46 -14.09
C PRO A 11 -10.96 -2.28 -13.23
N LYS A 12 -11.83 -1.84 -12.35
CA LYS A 12 -11.50 -0.76 -11.42
C LYS A 12 -10.60 -1.30 -10.32
N ARG A 13 -9.68 -0.45 -9.87
CA ARG A 13 -8.70 -0.80 -8.84
C ARG A 13 -8.72 0.24 -7.75
N ARG A 14 -8.26 -0.16 -6.57
CA ARG A 14 -8.02 0.74 -5.45
C ARG A 14 -6.60 0.58 -4.96
N TRP A 15 -6.02 1.68 -4.58
CA TRP A 15 -4.67 1.74 -4.04
C TRP A 15 -4.78 1.98 -2.55
N ILE A 16 -4.10 1.16 -1.74
CA ILE A 16 -4.14 1.28 -0.28
C ILE A 16 -2.73 1.51 0.21
N GLY A 17 -2.53 2.60 0.93
CA GLY A 17 -1.26 2.88 1.60
C GLY A 17 -1.29 2.33 3.01
N ILE A 18 -0.25 1.60 3.37
CA ILE A 18 -0.17 0.92 4.67
C ILE A 18 1.17 1.20 5.34
N THR A 19 1.18 1.10 6.67
CA THR A 19 2.42 1.05 7.43
C THR A 19 2.92 -0.39 7.49
N VAL A 20 4.24 -0.55 7.59
CA VAL A 20 4.89 -1.86 7.61
C VAL A 20 5.83 -1.89 8.82
N PRO A 21 5.84 -2.98 9.59
CA PRO A 21 6.73 -3.07 10.76
C PRO A 21 8.20 -2.88 10.38
N SER A 22 8.97 -2.30 11.28
CA SER A 22 10.41 -2.08 11.07
C SER A 22 11.20 -3.37 10.89
N THR A 23 10.65 -4.49 11.33
CA THR A 23 11.27 -5.80 11.17
C THR A 23 11.25 -6.28 9.72
N ILE A 24 10.38 -5.73 8.88
CA ILE A 24 10.31 -6.08 7.46
C ILE A 24 11.16 -5.06 6.70
N GLN A 25 12.31 -5.50 6.22
CA GLN A 25 13.28 -4.65 5.55
C GLN A 25 13.38 -4.89 4.05
N LEU A 26 12.94 -6.06 3.59
CA LEU A 26 13.01 -6.43 2.18
C LEU A 26 11.62 -6.55 1.59
N ARG A 27 11.52 -6.17 0.31
CA ARG A 27 10.27 -6.28 -0.44
C ARG A 27 9.73 -7.72 -0.45
N ASP A 28 10.62 -8.70 -0.60
CA ASP A 28 10.22 -10.11 -0.63
C ASP A 28 9.64 -10.56 0.70
N ASP A 29 10.16 -10.05 1.80
CA ASP A 29 9.63 -10.38 3.13
C ASP A 29 8.23 -9.82 3.32
N LEU A 30 7.99 -8.60 2.81
CA LEU A 30 6.65 -8.01 2.84
C LEU A 30 5.68 -8.81 1.96
N GLN A 31 6.11 -9.18 0.77
CA GLN A 31 5.31 -9.98 -0.14
C GLN A 31 4.91 -11.31 0.51
N SER A 32 5.86 -11.97 1.16
CA SER A 32 5.61 -13.24 1.86
C SER A 32 4.63 -13.04 3.03
N ALA A 33 4.79 -11.96 3.79
CA ALA A 33 3.89 -11.68 4.91
C ALA A 33 2.45 -11.44 4.44
N LEU A 34 2.28 -10.76 3.31
CA LEU A 34 0.95 -10.55 2.74
C LEU A 34 0.34 -11.85 2.24
N GLU A 35 1.15 -12.73 1.66
CA GLU A 35 0.69 -14.01 1.11
C GLU A 35 0.24 -15.00 2.19
N VAL A 36 0.82 -14.95 3.38
CA VAL A 36 0.44 -15.87 4.48
C VAL A 36 -0.67 -15.30 5.37
N SER A 37 -1.11 -14.08 5.10
CA SER A 37 -2.20 -13.46 5.86
C SER A 37 -3.56 -13.88 5.30
N ASP A 38 -4.62 -13.38 5.95
CA ASP A 38 -5.99 -13.57 5.46
C ASP A 38 -6.21 -12.94 4.07
N LEU A 39 -5.25 -12.16 3.60
CA LEU A 39 -5.28 -11.55 2.27
C LEU A 39 -4.83 -12.51 1.17
N SER A 40 -4.41 -13.73 1.50
CA SER A 40 -3.87 -14.69 0.53
C SER A 40 -4.86 -15.05 -0.58
N THR A 41 -6.16 -14.93 -0.32
CA THR A 41 -7.19 -15.22 -1.31
C THR A 41 -7.49 -14.04 -2.22
N LEU A 42 -6.96 -12.86 -1.92
CA LEU A 42 -7.20 -11.64 -2.69
C LEU A 42 -6.11 -11.42 -3.74
N LYS A 43 -6.46 -10.72 -4.79
CA LYS A 43 -5.50 -10.39 -5.86
C LYS A 43 -4.78 -9.09 -5.51
N ILE A 44 -3.84 -9.19 -4.60
CA ILE A 44 -3.06 -8.03 -4.14
C ILE A 44 -1.76 -7.93 -4.92
N ARG A 45 -1.45 -6.70 -5.37
CA ARG A 45 -0.18 -6.41 -6.02
C ARG A 45 0.57 -5.37 -5.19
N LEU A 46 1.82 -5.64 -4.87
CA LEU A 46 2.67 -4.69 -4.15
C LEU A 46 3.33 -3.76 -5.16
N TYR A 47 3.17 -2.46 -4.96
CA TYR A 47 3.75 -1.44 -5.83
C TYR A 47 4.93 -0.72 -5.20
N ASP A 48 4.69 -0.01 -4.12
CA ASP A 48 5.74 0.75 -3.44
C ASP A 48 6.06 0.10 -2.11
N PHE A 49 7.34 0.08 -1.77
CA PHE A 49 7.79 -0.33 -0.44
C PHE A 49 9.01 0.49 -0.05
N HIS A 50 8.95 1.05 1.16
CA HIS A 50 10.04 1.81 1.77
C HIS A 50 10.22 1.29 3.19
N GLN A 51 11.36 0.66 3.46
CA GLN A 51 11.62 0.11 4.79
C GLN A 51 11.83 1.24 5.82
N ALA A 52 11.65 0.91 7.10
CA ALA A 52 11.56 1.91 8.17
C ALA A 52 12.79 2.82 8.29
N GLN A 53 13.98 2.32 7.94
CA GLN A 53 15.20 3.10 8.05
C GLN A 53 15.48 3.97 6.82
N SER A 54 14.67 3.88 5.78
CA SER A 54 14.86 4.69 4.59
C SER A 54 14.51 6.15 4.86
N ASP A 55 15.13 7.07 4.14
CA ASP A 55 14.83 8.49 4.28
C ASP A 55 13.39 8.81 3.90
N ILE A 56 12.88 8.12 2.89
CA ILE A 56 11.49 8.30 2.44
C ILE A 56 10.54 7.90 3.56
N ALA A 57 10.78 6.75 4.22
CA ALA A 57 9.92 6.31 5.32
C ALA A 57 9.99 7.25 6.52
N ARG A 58 11.18 7.76 6.85
CA ARG A 58 11.33 8.73 7.94
C ARG A 58 10.57 10.01 7.66
N HIS A 59 10.66 10.50 6.44
CA HIS A 59 9.89 11.69 6.03
C HIS A 59 8.38 11.42 6.12
N ALA A 60 7.94 10.26 5.67
CA ALA A 60 6.53 9.90 5.71
C ALA A 60 6.02 9.76 7.15
N CYS A 61 6.85 9.26 8.07
CA CYS A 61 6.49 9.20 9.49
C CYS A 61 6.23 10.61 10.05
N ILE A 62 7.10 11.54 9.73
CA ILE A 62 6.94 12.93 10.17
C ILE A 62 5.67 13.53 9.58
N HIS A 63 5.49 13.34 8.29
CA HIS A 63 4.31 13.85 7.57
C HIS A 63 3.01 13.32 8.16
N SER A 64 2.97 12.04 8.51
CA SER A 64 1.77 11.37 9.03
C SER A 64 1.67 11.40 10.55
N GLN A 65 2.62 12.09 11.22
CA GLN A 65 2.66 12.21 12.68
C GLN A 65 2.69 10.83 13.38
N ILE A 66 3.46 9.92 12.82
CA ILE A 66 3.66 8.59 13.39
C ILE A 66 4.95 8.61 14.21
N GLU A 67 4.83 8.30 15.50
CA GLU A 67 5.96 8.37 16.42
C GLU A 67 6.87 7.14 16.36
N LYS A 68 6.37 6.03 15.81
CA LYS A 68 7.15 4.80 15.69
C LYS A 68 7.93 4.79 14.38
N ASP A 69 9.06 4.10 14.38
CA ASP A 69 9.79 3.84 13.14
C ASP A 69 9.09 2.72 12.39
N VAL A 70 8.38 3.08 11.34
CA VAL A 70 7.68 2.12 10.47
C VAL A 70 8.04 2.35 9.02
N GLY A 71 7.95 1.30 8.23
CA GLY A 71 8.02 1.42 6.80
C GLY A 71 6.66 1.75 6.20
N PHE A 72 6.64 1.96 4.91
CA PHE A 72 5.43 2.29 4.16
C PHE A 72 5.35 1.47 2.90
N ALA A 73 4.15 1.09 2.52
CA ALA A 73 3.93 0.36 1.28
C ALA A 73 2.62 0.80 0.65
N ILE A 74 2.53 0.62 -0.66
CA ILE A 74 1.28 0.83 -1.38
C ILE A 74 0.97 -0.46 -2.11
N ILE A 75 -0.24 -0.96 -1.89
CA ILE A 75 -0.74 -2.13 -2.57
C ILE A 75 -1.92 -1.74 -3.46
N CYS A 76 -2.15 -2.55 -4.48
CA CYS A 76 -3.27 -2.39 -5.39
C CYS A 76 -4.16 -3.62 -5.32
N VAL A 77 -5.47 -3.40 -5.21
CA VAL A 77 -6.45 -4.49 -5.21
C VAL A 77 -7.55 -4.18 -6.22
N PRO A 78 -8.16 -5.21 -6.83
CA PRO A 78 -9.36 -4.99 -7.62
C PRO A 78 -10.47 -4.40 -6.74
N LEU A 79 -11.35 -3.62 -7.34
CA LEU A 79 -12.45 -3.02 -6.59
C LEU A 79 -13.30 -4.07 -5.87
N SER A 80 -13.47 -5.24 -6.49
CA SER A 80 -14.23 -6.35 -5.88
C SER A 80 -13.61 -6.85 -4.58
N ASP A 81 -12.29 -6.69 -4.40
CA ASP A 81 -11.59 -7.14 -3.19
C ASP A 81 -11.35 -6.00 -2.19
N TYR A 82 -11.71 -4.77 -2.56
CA TYR A 82 -11.36 -3.59 -1.78
C TYR A 82 -11.94 -3.61 -0.36
N GLU A 83 -13.23 -3.92 -0.23
CA GLU A 83 -13.86 -3.91 1.09
C GLU A 83 -13.25 -4.97 2.02
N THR A 84 -12.95 -6.14 1.49
CA THR A 84 -12.30 -7.20 2.28
C THR A 84 -10.90 -6.79 2.71
N ALA A 85 -10.12 -6.22 1.80
CA ALA A 85 -8.78 -5.74 2.11
C ALA A 85 -8.82 -4.61 3.14
N ARG A 86 -9.72 -3.66 2.95
CA ARG A 86 -9.87 -2.53 3.87
C ARG A 86 -10.23 -3.00 5.27
N ALA A 87 -11.16 -3.95 5.37
CA ALA A 87 -11.56 -4.51 6.66
C ALA A 87 -10.39 -5.18 7.36
N PHE A 88 -9.55 -5.91 6.62
CA PHE A 88 -8.36 -6.54 7.17
C PHE A 88 -7.41 -5.51 7.78
N PHE A 89 -7.08 -4.45 7.03
CA PHE A 89 -6.12 -3.44 7.49
C PHE A 89 -6.67 -2.57 8.62
N SER A 90 -7.97 -2.54 8.81
CA SER A 90 -8.61 -1.79 9.89
C SER A 90 -8.94 -2.65 11.10
N SER A 91 -8.73 -3.96 11.02
CA SER A 91 -9.08 -4.90 12.08
C SER A 91 -8.13 -4.77 13.27
N GLU A 92 -8.68 -4.83 14.48
CA GLU A 92 -7.88 -4.81 15.70
C GLU A 92 -7.00 -6.05 15.84
N SER A 93 -7.39 -7.16 15.23
CA SER A 93 -6.59 -8.39 15.24
C SER A 93 -5.34 -8.28 14.37
N ASN A 94 -5.31 -7.36 13.43
CA ASN A 94 -4.14 -7.10 12.60
C ASN A 94 -3.29 -6.02 13.24
N THR A 95 -2.18 -6.40 13.84
CA THR A 95 -1.25 -5.45 14.47
C THR A 95 -0.04 -5.13 13.60
N MET A 96 0.11 -5.84 12.48
CA MET A 96 1.27 -5.69 11.59
C MET A 96 1.17 -4.52 10.64
N PHE A 97 0.02 -4.42 9.97
CA PHE A 97 -0.18 -3.46 8.90
C PHE A 97 -1.36 -2.56 9.24
N ARG A 98 -1.20 -1.27 9.03
CA ARG A 98 -2.30 -0.31 9.23
C ARG A 98 -2.49 0.49 7.96
N SER A 99 -3.73 0.62 7.51
CA SER A 99 -4.04 1.48 6.37
C SER A 99 -3.97 2.94 6.80
N ILE A 100 -3.37 3.76 5.95
CA ILE A 100 -3.26 5.19 6.16
C ILE A 100 -4.21 5.92 5.23
N SER A 101 -4.25 5.48 3.98
CA SER A 101 -5.03 6.16 2.94
C SER A 101 -5.38 5.17 1.85
N SER A 102 -6.46 5.45 1.14
CA SER A 102 -6.82 4.68 -0.04
C SER A 102 -7.46 5.60 -1.08
N SER A 103 -7.30 5.24 -2.35
CA SER A 103 -7.83 6.03 -3.45
C SER A 103 -7.87 5.19 -4.72
N GLY A 104 -8.65 5.65 -5.69
CA GLY A 104 -8.60 5.12 -7.05
C GLY A 104 -7.38 5.57 -7.84
N LYS A 105 -6.53 6.43 -7.26
CA LYS A 105 -5.32 6.97 -7.92
C LYS A 105 -4.13 6.83 -6.98
N ILE A 106 -3.08 6.14 -7.45
CA ILE A 106 -1.87 5.93 -6.64
C ILE A 106 -1.21 7.26 -6.28
N ARG A 107 -1.25 8.25 -7.19
CA ARG A 107 -0.65 9.55 -6.92
C ARG A 107 -1.22 10.19 -5.66
N LEU A 108 -2.53 10.11 -5.47
CA LEU A 108 -3.17 10.69 -4.28
C LEU A 108 -2.76 9.97 -3.01
N VAL A 109 -2.62 8.64 -3.07
CA VAL A 109 -2.16 7.87 -1.91
C VAL A 109 -0.74 8.29 -1.54
N ARG A 110 0.15 8.40 -2.52
CA ARG A 110 1.52 8.85 -2.30
C ARG A 110 1.58 10.23 -1.66
N GLU A 111 0.79 11.16 -2.16
CA GLU A 111 0.74 12.53 -1.61
C GLU A 111 0.27 12.52 -0.16
N ARG A 112 -0.78 11.79 0.13
CA ARG A 112 -1.35 11.74 1.48
C ARG A 112 -0.43 11.07 2.49
N MET A 113 0.39 10.13 2.03
CA MET A 113 1.37 9.45 2.88
C MET A 113 2.66 10.25 3.07
N GLY A 114 2.86 11.31 2.29
CA GLY A 114 4.09 12.06 2.33
C GLY A 114 5.26 11.37 1.64
N LEU A 115 4.99 10.46 0.71
CA LEU A 115 6.02 9.80 -0.06
C LEU A 115 6.54 10.75 -1.14
N SER A 116 7.85 10.94 -1.17
CA SER A 116 8.46 11.85 -2.13
C SER A 116 8.37 11.29 -3.55
N LYS A 117 8.14 12.18 -4.50
CA LYS A 117 8.27 11.81 -5.90
C LYS A 117 9.75 11.69 -6.24
N PRO A 118 10.12 10.75 -7.13
CA PRO A 118 11.47 10.73 -7.66
C PRO A 118 11.79 12.09 -8.27
N PRO A 119 13.00 12.62 -8.04
CA PRO A 119 13.37 13.91 -8.64
C PRO A 119 13.33 13.81 -10.15
N ARG A 120 12.78 14.82 -10.78
CA ARG A 120 12.82 14.92 -12.23
C ARG A 120 14.20 15.48 -12.62
N ILE A 121 14.78 14.81 -13.55
CA ILE A 121 16.07 15.20 -14.09
C ILE A 121 15.86 15.86 -15.45
#